data_0d9f3eafa3891bd81f46142955925229
#
_entry.id   0d9f3eafa3891bd81f46142955925229
#
_cell.length_a   1.000
_cell.length_b   1.000
_cell.length_c   1.000
_cell.angle_alpha   90.00
_cell.angle_beta   90.00
_cell.angle_gamma   90.00
#
_symmetry.space_group_name_H-M   'P 1'
#
loop_
_entity.id
_entity.type
_entity.pdbx_description
1 polymer ?
#
loop_
_entity_poly.entity_id
_entity_poly.type
_entity_poly.pdbx_seq_one_letter_code
_entity_poly.pdbx_strand_id
1 'polypeptide(L)'
;MTDQPPPPGQQPPPSSGPQGQPPGGYDPRWGYGPPQYGHPQYGHPQYGPYQQGPGEETTWAIFAYLGNVLIGFLPALIIYLVKRHTSPLARFHAAQSMNQQLTMLIHVLVVVAVCVPPAIVLEAPAFLALLAVPYLELLIAGWTFIILGAVKAGKGQYYRFPAFFCFRMIR
;
A
#
# COMPACT_ATOMS: atom_id res chain seq x y z
N MET A 1 3.99 -45.25 55.37
CA MET A 1 4.24 -44.68 54.05
C MET A 1 2.91 -44.16 53.58
N THR A 2 2.73 -42.86 53.70
CA THR A 2 1.47 -42.16 53.35
C THR A 2 1.70 -41.48 52.02
N ASP A 3 1.10 -42.05 50.95
CA ASP A 3 1.00 -41.43 49.65
C ASP A 3 0.01 -40.28 49.69
N GLN A 4 0.52 -39.09 49.83
CA GLN A 4 -0.26 -37.86 49.75
C GLN A 4 -0.16 -37.33 48.32
N PRO A 5 -1.28 -37.15 47.61
CA PRO A 5 -1.23 -36.57 46.24
C PRO A 5 -0.83 -35.11 46.32
N PRO A 6 -0.10 -34.58 45.33
CA PRO A 6 0.33 -33.18 45.32
C PRO A 6 -0.85 -32.22 45.17
N PRO A 7 -0.75 -31.02 45.73
CA PRO A 7 -1.83 -30.03 45.71
C PRO A 7 -2.09 -29.51 44.27
N PRO A 8 -3.37 -29.31 43.90
CA PRO A 8 -3.71 -28.76 42.59
C PRO A 8 -3.35 -27.27 42.53
N GLY A 9 -2.50 -26.85 41.58
CA GLY A 9 -2.28 -25.44 41.34
C GLY A 9 -0.88 -24.95 40.94
N GLN A 10 0.09 -25.84 40.74
CA GLN A 10 1.37 -25.40 40.16
C GLN A 10 1.47 -25.85 38.71
N GLN A 11 1.04 -24.96 37.78
CA GLN A 11 1.43 -25.08 36.39
C GLN A 11 2.93 -24.78 36.28
N PRO A 12 3.71 -25.62 35.56
CA PRO A 12 5.10 -25.32 35.30
C PRO A 12 5.18 -24.03 34.45
N PRO A 13 6.21 -23.20 34.67
CA PRO A 13 6.41 -21.98 33.88
C PRO A 13 6.52 -22.35 32.40
N PRO A 14 5.97 -21.53 31.48
CA PRO A 14 6.08 -21.79 30.05
C PRO A 14 7.56 -21.79 29.66
N SER A 15 7.99 -22.87 29.04
CA SER A 15 9.34 -23.05 28.51
C SER A 15 9.59 -21.93 27.47
N SER A 16 10.53 -21.04 27.79
CA SER A 16 11.09 -20.07 26.85
C SER A 16 11.99 -20.80 25.84
N GLY A 17 11.40 -21.48 24.86
CA GLY A 17 12.08 -21.95 23.68
C GLY A 17 12.30 -20.76 22.73
N PRO A 18 13.41 -20.72 21.99
CA PRO A 18 13.62 -19.66 20.98
C PRO A 18 12.57 -19.82 19.90
N GLN A 19 11.62 -18.87 19.85
CA GLN A 19 10.68 -18.75 18.75
C GLN A 19 11.49 -18.42 17.49
N GLY A 20 11.60 -19.40 16.60
CA GLY A 20 12.18 -19.19 15.29
C GLY A 20 11.45 -18.08 14.56
N GLN A 21 12.16 -17.00 14.24
CA GLN A 21 11.66 -15.94 13.39
C GLN A 21 11.33 -16.55 12.02
N PRO A 22 10.13 -16.30 11.48
CA PRO A 22 9.83 -16.70 10.11
C PRO A 22 10.75 -15.96 9.13
N PRO A 23 11.18 -16.57 8.02
CA PRO A 23 12.02 -15.94 7.02
C PRO A 23 11.22 -14.91 6.23
N GLY A 24 11.21 -13.68 6.71
CA GLY A 24 10.58 -12.53 6.11
C GLY A 24 11.14 -11.31 6.78
N GLY A 25 12.31 -10.85 6.30
CA GLY A 25 13.12 -9.82 6.94
C GLY A 25 12.31 -8.57 7.27
N TYR A 26 12.29 -8.26 8.53
CA TYR A 26 11.91 -6.96 9.07
C TYR A 26 12.84 -5.91 8.45
N ASP A 27 12.31 -5.01 7.64
CA ASP A 27 13.06 -3.84 7.16
C ASP A 27 12.78 -2.67 8.11
N PRO A 28 13.67 -2.38 9.07
CA PRO A 28 13.45 -1.32 10.06
C PRO A 28 13.40 0.09 9.47
N ARG A 29 13.76 0.27 8.20
CA ARG A 29 13.71 1.57 7.50
C ARG A 29 12.29 2.06 7.26
N TRP A 30 11.30 1.18 7.34
CA TRP A 30 9.93 1.50 6.94
C TRP A 30 8.94 1.61 8.10
N GLY A 31 9.31 1.23 9.32
CA GLY A 31 8.45 1.27 10.48
C GLY A 31 7.18 0.41 10.38
N TYR A 32 7.08 -0.41 9.33
CA TYR A 32 5.95 -1.29 9.05
C TYR A 32 6.45 -2.72 8.98
N GLY A 33 6.40 -3.41 10.11
CA GLY A 33 6.50 -4.85 10.12
C GLY A 33 5.29 -5.45 9.37
N PRO A 34 5.43 -6.64 8.78
CA PRO A 34 4.28 -7.39 8.29
C PRO A 34 3.28 -7.51 9.44
N PRO A 35 1.96 -7.37 9.16
CA PRO A 35 0.95 -7.61 10.19
C PRO A 35 1.20 -9.02 10.74
N GLN A 36 1.47 -9.09 12.04
CA GLN A 36 1.50 -10.37 12.74
C GLN A 36 0.08 -10.93 12.62
N TYR A 37 -0.09 -11.96 11.79
CA TYR A 37 -1.28 -12.78 11.82
C TYR A 37 -1.27 -13.52 13.17
N GLY A 38 -1.73 -12.82 14.22
CA GLY A 38 -2.02 -13.41 15.49
C GLY A 38 -3.14 -14.42 15.27
N HIS A 39 -2.94 -15.65 15.72
CA HIS A 39 -4.04 -16.59 15.92
C HIS A 39 -5.19 -15.87 16.64
N PRO A 40 -6.46 -16.20 16.37
CA PRO A 40 -7.58 -15.61 17.07
C PRO A 40 -7.47 -15.96 18.56
N GLN A 41 -6.81 -15.10 19.30
CA GLN A 41 -6.82 -15.12 20.74
C GLN A 41 -8.19 -14.56 21.15
N TYR A 42 -9.10 -15.44 21.55
CA TYR A 42 -10.32 -15.08 22.26
C TYR A 42 -9.91 -14.42 23.58
N GLY A 43 -9.67 -13.14 23.57
CA GLY A 43 -9.28 -12.34 24.71
C GLY A 43 -9.80 -10.93 24.53
N HIS A 44 -10.69 -10.55 25.41
CA HIS A 44 -11.23 -9.19 25.73
C HIS A 44 -10.97 -8.06 24.70
N PRO A 45 -12.03 -7.35 24.27
CA PRO A 45 -11.88 -6.17 23.44
C PRO A 45 -11.10 -5.11 24.20
N GLN A 46 -9.82 -4.99 23.91
CA GLN A 46 -9.03 -3.84 24.33
C GLN A 46 -9.50 -2.67 23.47
N TYR A 47 -10.39 -1.85 24.00
CA TYR A 47 -10.78 -0.57 23.42
C TYR A 47 -9.57 0.38 23.46
N GLY A 48 -8.65 0.19 22.52
CA GLY A 48 -7.71 1.22 22.11
C GLY A 48 -8.42 2.21 21.18
N PRO A 49 -7.92 3.44 20.99
CA PRO A 49 -8.57 4.44 20.18
C PRO A 49 -8.72 3.90 18.73
N TYR A 50 -9.94 3.52 18.37
CA TYR A 50 -10.43 3.22 17.02
C TYR A 50 -9.48 2.44 16.10
N GLN A 51 -9.11 1.20 16.45
CA GLN A 51 -8.61 0.26 15.46
C GLN A 51 -9.79 -0.17 14.58
N GLN A 52 -9.77 0.29 13.33
CA GLN A 52 -10.74 -0.13 12.34
C GLN A 52 -10.61 -1.64 12.11
N GLY A 53 -11.74 -2.35 12.00
CA GLY A 53 -11.74 -3.77 11.68
C GLY A 53 -11.08 -4.04 10.32
N PRO A 54 -10.47 -5.22 10.12
CA PRO A 54 -9.75 -5.56 8.87
C PRO A 54 -10.55 -5.29 7.59
N GLY A 55 -11.86 -5.44 7.60
CA GLY A 55 -12.74 -5.16 6.47
C GLY A 55 -12.86 -3.68 6.12
N GLU A 56 -12.84 -2.79 7.11
CA GLU A 56 -12.92 -1.35 6.87
C GLU A 56 -11.60 -0.81 6.29
N GLU A 57 -10.46 -1.26 6.79
CA GLU A 57 -9.15 -0.88 6.27
C GLU A 57 -8.97 -1.26 4.80
N THR A 58 -9.36 -2.48 4.42
CA THR A 58 -9.30 -2.96 3.03
C THR A 58 -10.22 -2.18 2.13
N THR A 59 -11.42 -1.83 2.61
CA THR A 59 -12.37 -1.03 1.85
C THR A 59 -11.79 0.35 1.50
N TRP A 60 -11.25 1.06 2.47
CA TRP A 60 -10.58 2.35 2.23
C TRP A 60 -9.36 2.24 1.31
N ALA A 61 -8.59 1.16 1.46
CA ALA A 61 -7.44 0.88 0.59
C ALA A 61 -7.86 0.60 -0.87
N ILE A 62 -8.98 -0.09 -1.10
CA ILE A 62 -9.57 -0.29 -2.43
C ILE A 62 -10.04 1.04 -3.03
N PHE A 63 -10.76 1.85 -2.24
CA PHE A 63 -11.26 3.15 -2.69
C PHE A 63 -10.13 4.11 -3.09
N ALA A 64 -8.93 3.97 -2.52
CA ALA A 64 -7.77 4.76 -2.94
C ALA A 64 -7.36 4.50 -4.40
N TYR A 65 -7.69 3.34 -4.97
CA TYR A 65 -7.43 3.02 -6.38
C TYR A 65 -8.65 3.28 -7.27
N LEU A 66 -9.83 2.81 -6.85
CA LEU A 66 -11.04 2.98 -7.65
C LEU A 66 -11.45 4.46 -7.79
N GLY A 67 -11.26 5.24 -6.74
CA GLY A 67 -11.51 6.67 -6.76
C GLY A 67 -10.66 7.41 -7.79
N ASN A 68 -9.44 6.90 -8.10
CA ASN A 68 -8.58 7.48 -9.13
C ASN A 68 -9.21 7.46 -10.51
N VAL A 69 -10.01 6.46 -10.82
CA VAL A 69 -10.70 6.34 -12.11
C VAL A 69 -11.77 7.44 -12.26
N LEU A 70 -12.38 7.83 -11.16
CA LEU A 70 -13.52 8.77 -11.17
C LEU A 70 -13.06 10.24 -11.10
N ILE A 71 -12.14 10.55 -10.18
CA ILE A 71 -11.83 11.95 -9.82
C ILE A 71 -10.30 12.20 -9.79
N GLY A 72 -9.51 11.25 -10.32
CA GLY A 72 -8.05 11.36 -10.29
C GLY A 72 -7.47 11.19 -8.88
N PHE A 73 -6.42 11.95 -8.54
CA PHE A 73 -5.67 11.74 -7.30
C PHE A 73 -6.38 12.18 -6.00
N LEU A 74 -7.47 12.96 -6.09
CA LEU A 74 -8.17 13.53 -4.94
C LEU A 74 -8.68 12.48 -3.94
N PRO A 75 -9.33 11.39 -4.34
CA PRO A 75 -9.76 10.37 -3.38
C PRO A 75 -8.59 9.73 -2.61
N ALA A 76 -7.50 9.45 -3.30
CA ALA A 76 -6.30 8.90 -2.64
C ALA A 76 -5.70 9.90 -1.64
N LEU A 77 -5.67 11.20 -1.98
CA LEU A 77 -5.23 12.27 -1.08
C LEU A 77 -6.11 12.37 0.15
N ILE A 78 -7.43 12.40 -0.03
CA ILE A 78 -8.38 12.47 1.09
C ILE A 78 -8.22 11.27 2.02
N ILE A 79 -8.17 10.05 1.46
CA ILE A 79 -7.98 8.82 2.23
C ILE A 79 -6.65 8.86 2.98
N TYR A 80 -5.57 9.29 2.33
CA TYR A 80 -4.27 9.44 2.96
C TYR A 80 -4.33 10.37 4.17
N LEU A 81 -4.93 11.54 4.04
CA LEU A 81 -5.01 12.54 5.12
C LEU A 81 -5.92 12.07 6.27
N VAL A 82 -7.07 11.51 5.96
CA VAL A 82 -8.07 11.08 6.96
C VAL A 82 -7.61 9.81 7.69
N LYS A 83 -7.03 8.85 6.97
CA LYS A 83 -6.70 7.54 7.52
C LYS A 83 -5.23 7.38 7.92
N ARG A 84 -4.41 8.42 7.80
CA ARG A 84 -2.95 8.34 8.06
C ARG A 84 -2.57 7.86 9.46
N HIS A 85 -3.42 8.11 10.46
CA HIS A 85 -3.17 7.74 11.86
C HIS A 85 -3.97 6.53 12.33
N THR A 86 -5.05 6.17 11.61
CA THR A 86 -6.00 5.14 12.05
C THR A 86 -5.91 3.84 11.26
N SER A 87 -5.40 3.88 10.01
CA SER A 87 -5.32 2.71 9.12
C SER A 87 -4.01 2.68 8.34
N PRO A 88 -3.00 1.93 8.83
CA PRO A 88 -1.72 1.77 8.14
C PRO A 88 -1.87 1.22 6.72
N LEU A 89 -2.78 0.26 6.51
CA LEU A 89 -3.04 -0.34 5.20
C LEU A 89 -3.62 0.68 4.22
N ALA A 90 -4.68 1.40 4.61
CA ALA A 90 -5.30 2.42 3.76
C ALA A 90 -4.31 3.54 3.43
N ARG A 91 -3.53 4.01 4.42
CA ARG A 91 -2.48 5.01 4.20
C ARG A 91 -1.44 4.55 3.19
N PHE A 92 -0.94 3.31 3.33
CA PHE A 92 0.06 2.74 2.41
C PHE A 92 -0.47 2.72 0.97
N HIS A 93 -1.67 2.19 0.75
CA HIS A 93 -2.26 2.10 -0.58
C HIS A 93 -2.63 3.47 -1.15
N ALA A 94 -3.12 4.39 -0.32
CA ALA A 94 -3.39 5.77 -0.74
C ALA A 94 -2.11 6.49 -1.18
N ALA A 95 -1.04 6.41 -0.38
CA ALA A 95 0.26 6.98 -0.76
C ALA A 95 0.79 6.39 -2.06
N GLN A 96 0.65 5.08 -2.27
CA GLN A 96 1.11 4.40 -3.47
C GLN A 96 0.29 4.79 -4.70
N SER A 97 -1.02 4.91 -4.56
CA SER A 97 -1.93 5.39 -5.61
C SER A 97 -1.57 6.82 -6.04
N MET A 98 -1.30 7.72 -5.08
CA MET A 98 -0.85 9.08 -5.37
C MET A 98 0.52 9.10 -6.06
N ASN A 99 1.49 8.33 -5.57
CA ASN A 99 2.82 8.25 -6.15
C ASN A 99 2.79 7.78 -7.61
N GLN A 100 1.93 6.82 -7.94
CA GLN A 100 1.73 6.35 -9.30
C GLN A 100 1.24 7.49 -10.21
N GLN A 101 0.23 8.24 -9.79
CA GLN A 101 -0.32 9.33 -10.60
C GLN A 101 0.67 10.49 -10.77
N LEU A 102 1.40 10.84 -9.70
CA LEU A 102 2.46 11.85 -9.78
C LEU A 102 3.58 11.40 -10.72
N THR A 103 3.94 10.12 -10.71
CA THR A 103 4.93 9.57 -11.65
C THR A 103 4.44 9.68 -13.08
N MET A 104 3.21 9.29 -13.36
CA MET A 104 2.59 9.44 -14.69
C MET A 104 2.56 10.90 -15.15
N LEU A 105 2.22 11.83 -14.25
CA LEU A 105 2.25 13.26 -14.56
C LEU A 105 3.66 13.72 -14.94
N ILE A 106 4.68 13.28 -14.21
CA ILE A 106 6.09 13.58 -14.53
C ILE A 106 6.46 13.05 -15.91
N HIS A 107 6.10 11.80 -16.24
CA HIS A 107 6.37 11.22 -17.56
C HIS A 107 5.71 12.03 -18.68
N VAL A 108 4.45 12.44 -18.52
CA VAL A 108 3.75 13.31 -19.47
C VAL A 108 4.50 14.66 -19.62
N LEU A 109 4.85 15.30 -18.52
CA LEU A 109 5.54 16.61 -18.55
C LEU A 109 6.91 16.50 -19.21
N VAL A 110 7.67 15.45 -18.96
CA VAL A 110 8.98 15.22 -19.60
C VAL A 110 8.81 15.04 -21.10
N VAL A 111 7.86 14.20 -21.55
CA VAL A 111 7.63 13.98 -22.98
C VAL A 111 7.13 15.26 -23.65
N VAL A 112 6.23 16.00 -23.04
CA VAL A 112 5.75 17.31 -23.54
C VAL A 112 6.92 18.28 -23.69
N ALA A 113 7.77 18.39 -22.67
CA ALA A 113 8.94 19.28 -22.71
C ALA A 113 9.95 18.90 -23.80
N VAL A 114 10.05 17.61 -24.15
CA VAL A 114 10.97 17.13 -25.19
C VAL A 114 10.39 17.27 -26.59
N CYS A 115 9.07 17.03 -26.78
CA CYS A 115 8.48 16.94 -28.11
C CYS A 115 7.83 18.25 -28.60
N VAL A 116 7.29 19.07 -27.72
CA VAL A 116 6.55 20.29 -28.12
C VAL A 116 7.48 21.39 -28.66
N PRO A 117 8.61 21.75 -28.02
CA PRO A 117 9.50 22.76 -28.55
C PRO A 117 10.01 22.45 -29.97
N PRO A 118 10.55 21.25 -30.28
CA PRO A 118 10.99 20.96 -31.63
C PRO A 118 9.83 20.84 -32.63
N ALA A 119 8.64 20.43 -32.22
CA ALA A 119 7.48 20.41 -33.09
C ALA A 119 7.11 21.81 -33.59
N ILE A 120 7.26 22.84 -32.70
CA ILE A 120 6.97 24.24 -33.02
C ILE A 120 8.13 24.86 -33.82
N VAL A 121 9.38 24.74 -33.31
CA VAL A 121 10.53 25.41 -33.88
C VAL A 121 10.92 24.90 -35.25
N LEU A 122 10.78 23.59 -35.46
CA LEU A 122 11.10 22.92 -36.72
C LEU A 122 9.90 22.72 -37.65
N GLU A 123 8.73 23.23 -37.26
CA GLU A 123 7.45 23.02 -37.96
C GLU A 123 7.17 21.57 -38.31
N ALA A 124 7.66 20.66 -37.44
CA ALA A 124 7.61 19.22 -37.65
C ALA A 124 6.65 18.53 -36.66
N PRO A 125 5.35 18.44 -36.98
CA PRO A 125 4.34 17.89 -36.08
C PRO A 125 4.56 16.41 -35.75
N ALA A 126 5.41 15.71 -36.50
CA ALA A 126 5.77 14.32 -36.23
C ALA A 126 6.35 14.09 -34.82
N PHE A 127 6.99 15.11 -34.22
CA PHE A 127 7.47 15.02 -32.82
C PHE A 127 6.33 14.80 -31.82
N LEU A 128 5.11 15.26 -32.13
CA LEU A 128 3.95 15.05 -31.27
C LEU A 128 3.52 13.57 -31.20
N ALA A 129 3.97 12.72 -32.14
CA ALA A 129 3.73 11.28 -32.05
C ALA A 129 4.35 10.65 -30.80
N LEU A 130 5.40 11.27 -30.21
CA LEU A 130 6.00 10.83 -28.95
C LEU A 130 5.02 10.88 -27.76
N LEU A 131 3.96 11.69 -27.84
CA LEU A 131 2.89 11.74 -26.84
C LEU A 131 2.11 10.42 -26.75
N ALA A 132 2.20 9.57 -27.77
CA ALA A 132 1.64 8.22 -27.71
C ALA A 132 2.29 7.36 -26.60
N VAL A 133 3.55 7.63 -26.24
CA VAL A 133 4.28 6.85 -25.21
C VAL A 133 3.62 6.97 -23.84
N PRO A 134 3.47 8.17 -23.23
CA PRO A 134 2.79 8.29 -21.95
C PRO A 134 1.29 7.93 -22.03
N TYR A 135 0.66 8.09 -23.19
CA TYR A 135 -0.72 7.66 -23.38
C TYR A 135 -0.84 6.12 -23.28
N LEU A 136 0.04 5.38 -23.95
CA LEU A 136 0.08 3.91 -23.85
C LEU A 136 0.48 3.45 -22.44
N GLU A 137 1.39 4.17 -21.78
CA GLU A 137 1.71 3.90 -20.38
C GLU A 137 0.48 4.05 -19.48
N LEU A 138 -0.31 5.11 -19.66
CA LEU A 138 -1.56 5.32 -18.92
C LEU A 138 -2.55 4.18 -19.17
N LEU A 139 -2.75 3.77 -20.43
CA LEU A 139 -3.68 2.70 -20.78
C LEU A 139 -3.25 1.34 -20.23
N ILE A 140 -1.98 0.99 -20.33
CA ILE A 140 -1.51 -0.35 -19.97
C ILE A 140 -1.10 -0.39 -18.50
N ALA A 141 -0.10 0.41 -18.11
CA ALA A 141 0.43 0.38 -16.76
C ALA A 141 -0.55 1.03 -15.76
N GLY A 142 -1.21 2.13 -16.12
CA GLY A 142 -2.19 2.82 -15.29
C GLY A 142 -3.31 1.88 -14.87
N TRP A 143 -3.99 1.25 -15.81
CA TRP A 143 -5.08 0.30 -15.51
C TRP A 143 -4.59 -0.94 -14.79
N THR A 144 -3.45 -1.51 -15.23
CA THR A 144 -2.86 -2.69 -14.57
C THR A 144 -2.60 -2.43 -13.09
N PHE A 145 -2.01 -1.29 -12.75
CA PHE A 145 -1.68 -0.97 -11.35
C PHE A 145 -2.91 -0.59 -10.52
N ILE A 146 -3.93 0.04 -11.11
CA ILE A 146 -5.20 0.28 -10.42
C ILE A 146 -5.86 -1.05 -10.04
N ILE A 147 -5.99 -1.98 -10.99
CA ILE A 147 -6.61 -3.29 -10.75
C ILE A 147 -5.78 -4.10 -9.76
N LEU A 148 -4.47 -4.23 -10.00
CA LEU A 148 -3.58 -4.99 -9.13
C LEU A 148 -3.52 -4.41 -7.73
N GLY A 149 -3.46 -3.08 -7.62
CA GLY A 149 -3.49 -2.37 -6.34
C GLY A 149 -4.77 -2.62 -5.57
N ALA A 150 -5.94 -2.51 -6.24
CA ALA A 150 -7.24 -2.78 -5.62
C ALA A 150 -7.39 -4.24 -5.16
N VAL A 151 -6.94 -5.21 -5.98
CA VAL A 151 -6.97 -6.65 -5.62
C VAL A 151 -6.04 -6.94 -4.43
N LYS A 152 -4.83 -6.37 -4.42
CA LYS A 152 -3.89 -6.56 -3.31
C LYS A 152 -4.37 -5.87 -2.03
N ALA A 153 -4.93 -4.69 -2.16
CA ALA A 153 -5.58 -3.97 -1.06
C ALA A 153 -6.73 -4.78 -0.45
N GLY A 154 -7.60 -5.35 -1.29
CA GLY A 154 -8.71 -6.19 -0.86
C GLY A 154 -8.28 -7.47 -0.12
N LYS A 155 -7.07 -7.96 -0.39
CA LYS A 155 -6.46 -9.08 0.33
C LYS A 155 -5.69 -8.64 1.59
N GLY A 156 -5.69 -7.36 1.95
CA GLY A 156 -4.91 -6.82 3.06
C GLY A 156 -3.39 -6.88 2.86
N GLN A 157 -2.92 -7.00 1.61
CA GLN A 157 -1.51 -7.21 1.29
C GLN A 157 -0.82 -5.89 0.96
N TYR A 158 0.32 -5.62 1.60
CA TYR A 158 1.21 -4.53 1.22
C TYR A 158 1.97 -4.90 -0.04
N TYR A 159 1.52 -4.39 -1.19
CA TYR A 159 2.17 -4.64 -2.47
C TYR A 159 2.81 -3.36 -3.00
N ARG A 160 4.07 -3.44 -3.42
CA ARG A 160 4.84 -2.31 -3.95
C ARG A 160 4.95 -2.40 -5.47
N PHE A 161 4.63 -1.31 -6.15
CA PHE A 161 4.85 -1.21 -7.59
C PHE A 161 6.33 -1.01 -7.93
N PRO A 162 6.76 -1.39 -9.15
CA PRO A 162 8.10 -1.11 -9.63
C PRO A 162 8.42 0.38 -9.56
N ALA A 163 9.66 0.73 -9.19
CA ALA A 163 10.05 2.12 -8.94
C ALA A 163 9.91 3.02 -10.18
N PHE A 164 10.09 2.47 -11.38
CA PHE A 164 9.92 3.23 -12.62
C PHE A 164 8.50 3.78 -12.81
N PHE A 165 7.48 2.98 -12.46
CA PHE A 165 6.07 3.38 -12.60
C PHE A 165 5.49 4.03 -11.35
N CYS A 166 6.25 4.07 -10.26
CA CYS A 166 5.78 4.59 -8.99
C CYS A 166 6.95 5.13 -8.17
N PHE A 167 7.38 6.36 -8.47
CA PHE A 167 8.39 7.05 -7.67
C PHE A 167 7.85 7.32 -6.26
N ARG A 168 8.66 7.03 -5.27
CA ARG A 168 8.26 7.16 -3.85
C ARG A 168 8.45 8.61 -3.39
N MET A 169 7.48 9.46 -3.70
CA MET A 169 7.46 10.86 -3.28
C MET A 169 6.74 11.04 -1.95
N ILE A 170 5.66 10.28 -1.74
CA ILE A 170 4.81 10.32 -0.54
C ILE A 170 5.00 9.01 0.22
N ARG A 171 5.15 9.10 1.57
CA ARG A 171 5.39 7.98 2.49
C ARG A 171 4.36 7.87 3.58
#